data_8212c4ec4fe1521c9a8d30f54e7971cd
#
_entry.id   8212c4ec4fe1521c9a8d30f54e7971cd
#
_cell.length_a   1.000
_cell.length_b   1.000
_cell.length_c   1.000
_cell.angle_alpha   90.00
_cell.angle_beta   90.00
_cell.angle_gamma   90.00
#
_symmetry.space_group_name_H-M   'P 1'
#
loop_
_entity.id
_entity.type
_entity.pdbx_description
1 polymer ?
#
loop_
_entity_poly.entity_id
_entity_poly.type
_entity_poly.pdbx_seq_one_letter_code
_entity_poly.pdbx_strand_id
1 'polypeptide(L)'
;MILKFINSRFFLIFLLPFTLGFITVFGFQPFNLNYINFLIFPALFLITTFIQKKSKNTYRKKPYLLNLFFIGYLFGIGFFLSGTYWIAQSLTFDENFKFLIPIAILGLPIFLGLFFGFANLIVGPFLKNNFISILLFSSSLAFMDYLRAKILTGFPWNIWAYTWSWKPEILQSLFYIGFFSFNLLCIVFYCSPLLIIFKKKINYFLLFFISLIFFGNYIYGASIIKNNNKYLK
;
A
#
# COMPACT_ATOMS: atom_id res chain seq x y z
N MET A 1 3.65 -27.14 -16.87
CA MET A 1 2.59 -27.07 -15.86
C MET A 1 2.69 -25.78 -15.04
N ILE A 2 3.82 -25.43 -14.46
CA ILE A 2 4.06 -24.23 -13.62
C ILE A 2 3.73 -22.93 -14.36
N LEU A 3 4.20 -22.71 -15.59
CA LEU A 3 3.91 -21.49 -16.38
C LEU A 3 2.42 -21.30 -16.69
N LYS A 4 1.67 -22.40 -16.88
CA LYS A 4 0.20 -22.32 -17.05
C LYS A 4 -0.50 -21.90 -15.74
N PHE A 5 0.01 -22.37 -14.59
CA PHE A 5 -0.52 -21.99 -13.29
C PHE A 5 -0.24 -20.52 -12.96
N ILE A 6 0.99 -20.03 -13.17
CA ILE A 6 1.36 -18.61 -12.95
C ILE A 6 0.53 -17.66 -13.82
N ASN A 7 0.18 -18.09 -15.05
CA ASN A 7 -0.70 -17.31 -15.94
C ASN A 7 -2.21 -17.56 -15.72
N SER A 8 -2.57 -18.39 -14.73
CA SER A 8 -3.97 -18.65 -14.41
C SER A 8 -4.65 -17.42 -13.82
N ARG A 9 -5.95 -17.27 -14.09
CA ARG A 9 -6.74 -16.18 -13.47
C ARG A 9 -6.76 -16.29 -11.96
N PHE A 10 -6.84 -17.51 -11.44
CA PHE A 10 -6.83 -17.76 -10.01
C PHE A 10 -5.54 -17.24 -9.36
N PHE A 11 -4.39 -17.56 -9.90
CA PHE A 11 -3.12 -17.08 -9.38
C PHE A 11 -3.02 -15.55 -9.40
N LEU A 12 -3.29 -14.93 -10.58
CA LEU A 12 -3.07 -13.49 -10.77
C LEU A 12 -4.10 -12.60 -10.05
N ILE A 13 -5.34 -13.07 -9.85
CA ILE A 13 -6.40 -12.26 -9.25
C ILE A 13 -6.54 -12.53 -7.76
N PHE A 14 -6.28 -13.78 -7.33
CA PHE A 14 -6.55 -14.20 -5.96
C PHE A 14 -5.26 -14.42 -5.17
N LEU A 15 -4.44 -15.39 -5.56
CA LEU A 15 -3.32 -15.83 -4.75
C LEU A 15 -2.20 -14.78 -4.68
N LEU A 16 -1.78 -14.25 -5.82
CA LEU A 16 -0.65 -13.30 -5.87
C LEU A 16 -0.94 -11.97 -5.16
N PRO A 17 -2.11 -11.30 -5.35
CA PRO A 17 -2.42 -10.11 -4.58
C PRO A 17 -2.49 -10.37 -3.07
N PHE A 18 -3.11 -11.48 -2.64
CA PHE A 18 -3.17 -11.85 -1.24
C PHE A 18 -1.77 -12.04 -0.63
N THR A 19 -0.89 -12.77 -1.30
CA THR A 19 0.49 -13.00 -0.82
C THR A 19 1.31 -11.71 -0.79
N LEU A 20 1.17 -10.83 -1.80
CA LEU A 20 1.80 -9.51 -1.79
C LEU A 20 1.33 -8.68 -0.59
N GLY A 21 0.02 -8.62 -0.34
CA GLY A 21 -0.54 -7.94 0.83
C GLY A 21 -0.01 -8.52 2.14
N PHE A 22 -0.01 -9.84 2.26
CA PHE A 22 0.47 -10.53 3.46
C PHE A 22 1.95 -10.23 3.77
N ILE A 23 2.81 -10.21 2.75
CA ILE A 23 4.25 -9.93 2.89
C ILE A 23 4.49 -8.45 3.23
N THR A 24 3.62 -7.55 2.86
CA THR A 24 3.79 -6.10 3.08
C THR A 24 3.98 -5.74 4.55
N VAL A 25 3.43 -6.53 5.48
CA VAL A 25 3.58 -6.27 6.93
C VAL A 25 5.05 -6.23 7.37
N PHE A 26 5.92 -6.96 6.71
CA PHE A 26 7.36 -6.93 7.02
C PHE A 26 8.01 -5.56 6.75
N GLY A 27 7.35 -4.69 6.00
CA GLY A 27 7.78 -3.29 5.83
C GLY A 27 7.57 -2.41 7.06
N PHE A 28 6.80 -2.87 8.06
CA PHE A 28 6.50 -2.15 9.30
C PHE A 28 7.39 -2.63 10.45
N GLN A 29 7.35 -1.92 11.57
CA GLN A 29 7.99 -2.39 12.80
C GLN A 29 7.29 -3.70 13.28
N PRO A 30 8.05 -4.60 13.87
CA PRO A 30 9.47 -4.52 14.27
C PRO A 30 10.45 -4.88 13.14
N PHE A 31 10.00 -5.34 11.98
CA PHE A 31 10.87 -5.88 10.92
C PHE A 31 11.64 -4.80 10.16
N ASN A 32 11.03 -3.63 9.91
CA ASN A 32 11.62 -2.47 9.21
C ASN A 32 12.15 -2.77 7.79
N LEU A 33 11.64 -3.80 7.11
CA LEU A 33 12.03 -4.18 5.76
C LEU A 33 11.24 -3.37 4.71
N ASN A 34 11.15 -2.04 4.90
CA ASN A 34 10.32 -1.16 4.06
C ASN A 34 10.73 -1.17 2.58
N TYR A 35 11.96 -1.58 2.24
CA TYR A 35 12.43 -1.72 0.87
C TYR A 35 11.67 -2.78 0.05
N ILE A 36 11.02 -3.76 0.68
CA ILE A 36 10.18 -4.73 -0.03
C ILE A 36 9.00 -4.07 -0.73
N ASN A 37 8.54 -2.93 -0.23
CA ASN A 37 7.44 -2.18 -0.82
C ASN A 37 7.78 -1.66 -2.23
N PHE A 38 9.07 -1.42 -2.53
CA PHE A 38 9.53 -1.09 -3.90
C PHE A 38 9.36 -2.23 -4.91
N LEU A 39 9.07 -3.44 -4.46
CA LEU A 39 8.68 -4.58 -5.29
C LEU A 39 7.18 -4.81 -5.27
N ILE A 40 6.56 -4.70 -4.10
CA ILE A 40 5.15 -5.03 -3.89
C ILE A 40 4.24 -4.04 -4.61
N PHE A 41 4.44 -2.72 -4.45
CA PHE A 41 3.59 -1.71 -5.10
C PHE A 41 3.69 -1.75 -6.63
N PRO A 42 4.90 -1.80 -7.23
CA PRO A 42 5.03 -2.03 -8.67
C PRO A 42 4.34 -3.31 -9.13
N ALA A 43 4.48 -4.42 -8.41
CA ALA A 43 3.84 -5.69 -8.76
C ALA A 43 2.30 -5.56 -8.76
N LEU A 44 1.73 -4.95 -7.71
CA LEU A 44 0.28 -4.72 -7.60
C LEU A 44 -0.23 -3.84 -8.75
N PHE A 45 0.48 -2.75 -9.08
CA PHE A 45 0.15 -1.88 -10.22
C PHE A 45 0.20 -2.65 -11.54
N LEU A 46 1.27 -3.42 -11.77
CA LEU A 46 1.45 -4.19 -13.01
C LEU A 46 0.40 -5.29 -13.17
N ILE A 47 0.05 -6.00 -12.10
CA ILE A 47 -1.02 -7.00 -12.12
C ILE A 47 -2.34 -6.33 -12.47
N THR A 48 -2.66 -5.20 -11.85
CA THR A 48 -3.88 -4.44 -12.11
C THR A 48 -3.97 -4.00 -13.58
N THR A 49 -2.91 -3.41 -14.13
CA THR A 49 -2.86 -2.98 -15.53
C THR A 49 -2.88 -4.16 -16.51
N PHE A 50 -2.23 -5.27 -16.16
CA PHE A 50 -2.24 -6.50 -16.98
C PHE A 50 -3.65 -7.11 -17.06
N ILE A 51 -4.31 -7.28 -15.92
CA ILE A 51 -5.67 -7.84 -15.87
C ILE A 51 -6.67 -6.88 -16.52
N GLN A 52 -6.52 -5.57 -16.32
CA GLN A 52 -7.34 -4.56 -17.00
C GLN A 52 -7.28 -4.72 -18.53
N LYS A 53 -6.06 -4.80 -19.09
CA LYS A 53 -5.88 -4.97 -20.54
C LYS A 53 -6.44 -6.31 -21.04
N LYS A 54 -6.08 -7.41 -20.36
CA LYS A 54 -6.51 -8.76 -20.73
C LYS A 54 -8.02 -8.92 -20.63
N SER A 55 -8.64 -8.48 -19.56
CA SER A 55 -10.08 -8.59 -19.35
C SER A 55 -10.88 -7.68 -20.27
N LYS A 56 -10.38 -6.48 -20.59
CA LYS A 56 -11.04 -5.54 -21.51
C LYS A 56 -11.10 -6.09 -22.93
N ASN A 57 -10.06 -6.81 -23.37
CA ASN A 57 -10.00 -7.38 -24.70
C ASN A 57 -10.82 -8.69 -24.84
N THR A 58 -10.84 -9.52 -23.79
CA THR A 58 -11.44 -10.86 -23.81
C THR A 58 -12.91 -10.85 -23.36
N TYR A 59 -13.29 -9.94 -22.48
CA TYR A 59 -14.60 -9.91 -21.81
C TYR A 59 -15.16 -8.49 -21.81
N ARG A 60 -15.69 -8.06 -22.93
CA ARG A 60 -16.38 -6.75 -23.06
C ARG A 60 -17.56 -6.53 -22.10
N LYS A 61 -18.01 -7.57 -21.40
CA LYS A 61 -19.17 -7.53 -20.50
C LYS A 61 -18.83 -8.02 -19.09
N LYS A 62 -18.61 -7.08 -18.16
CA LYS A 62 -18.77 -7.18 -16.68
C LYS A 62 -17.71 -7.84 -15.79
N PRO A 63 -17.01 -8.97 -16.06
CA PRO A 63 -16.15 -9.53 -15.03
C PRO A 63 -14.86 -8.75 -14.80
N TYR A 64 -14.46 -7.82 -15.70
CA TYR A 64 -13.19 -7.14 -15.53
C TYR A 64 -13.19 -6.17 -14.33
N LEU A 65 -14.29 -5.48 -14.06
CA LEU A 65 -14.43 -4.60 -12.89
C LEU A 65 -14.35 -5.39 -11.60
N LEU A 66 -15.04 -6.55 -11.55
CA LEU A 66 -14.92 -7.46 -10.39
C LEU A 66 -13.52 -8.01 -10.22
N ASN A 67 -12.81 -8.32 -11.30
CA ASN A 67 -11.43 -8.77 -11.22
C ASN A 67 -10.51 -7.67 -10.65
N LEU A 68 -10.70 -6.41 -11.05
CA LEU A 68 -9.96 -5.28 -10.51
C LEU A 68 -10.26 -5.07 -9.02
N PHE A 69 -11.54 -5.16 -8.65
CA PHE A 69 -11.94 -5.12 -7.24
C PHE A 69 -11.25 -6.23 -6.43
N PHE A 70 -11.32 -7.49 -6.89
CA PHE A 70 -10.74 -8.62 -6.17
C PHE A 70 -9.22 -8.54 -6.03
N ILE A 71 -8.50 -7.97 -7.00
CA ILE A 71 -7.05 -7.74 -6.87
C ILE A 71 -6.76 -6.82 -5.67
N GLY A 72 -7.43 -5.67 -5.58
CA GLY A 72 -7.28 -4.76 -4.45
C GLY A 72 -7.78 -5.38 -3.14
N TYR A 73 -8.96 -6.00 -3.18
CA TYR A 73 -9.60 -6.58 -2.01
C TYR A 73 -8.75 -7.67 -1.34
N LEU A 74 -8.23 -8.60 -2.12
CA LEU A 74 -7.40 -9.69 -1.59
C LEU A 74 -6.02 -9.21 -1.15
N PHE A 75 -5.45 -8.22 -1.85
CA PHE A 75 -4.28 -7.52 -1.32
C PHE A 75 -4.58 -6.93 0.07
N GLY A 76 -5.70 -6.22 0.21
CA GLY A 76 -6.13 -5.65 1.49
C GLY A 76 -6.37 -6.69 2.56
N ILE A 77 -7.05 -7.81 2.24
CA ILE A 77 -7.26 -8.91 3.19
C ILE A 77 -5.91 -9.48 3.66
N GLY A 78 -4.99 -9.78 2.74
CA GLY A 78 -3.66 -10.29 3.10
C GLY A 78 -2.92 -9.32 4.00
N PHE A 79 -2.94 -8.03 3.66
CA PHE A 79 -2.28 -6.97 4.41
C PHE A 79 -2.83 -6.81 5.83
N PHE A 80 -4.15 -6.75 5.99
CA PHE A 80 -4.73 -6.61 7.31
C PHE A 80 -4.71 -7.91 8.12
N LEU A 81 -4.82 -9.06 7.47
CA LEU A 81 -4.71 -10.34 8.18
C LEU A 81 -3.35 -10.46 8.88
N SER A 82 -2.25 -10.12 8.19
CA SER A 82 -0.91 -10.14 8.77
C SER A 82 -0.63 -8.96 9.68
N GLY A 83 -1.24 -7.79 9.42
CA GLY A 83 -0.95 -6.55 10.15
C GLY A 83 -1.82 -6.29 11.36
N THR A 84 -2.98 -6.98 11.51
CA THR A 84 -3.94 -6.71 12.59
C THR A 84 -4.29 -7.92 13.45
N TYR A 85 -3.71 -9.11 13.20
CA TYR A 85 -3.99 -10.32 13.97
C TYR A 85 -3.76 -10.16 15.48
N TRP A 86 -2.80 -9.31 15.87
CA TRP A 86 -2.46 -9.02 17.26
C TRP A 86 -3.62 -8.38 18.04
N ILE A 87 -4.57 -7.72 17.36
CA ILE A 87 -5.76 -7.13 18.00
C ILE A 87 -6.59 -8.21 18.69
N ALA A 88 -6.65 -9.40 18.11
CA ALA A 88 -7.36 -10.51 18.72
C ALA A 88 -6.81 -10.93 20.08
N GLN A 89 -5.54 -10.62 20.37
CA GLN A 89 -4.94 -10.93 21.67
C GLN A 89 -5.61 -10.12 22.79
N SER A 90 -6.12 -8.92 22.52
CA SER A 90 -6.86 -8.16 23.53
C SER A 90 -8.11 -8.88 24.05
N LEU A 91 -8.71 -9.73 23.21
CA LEU A 91 -9.91 -10.52 23.57
C LEU A 91 -9.59 -11.76 24.43
N THR A 92 -8.30 -12.07 24.62
CA THR A 92 -7.90 -13.19 25.50
C THR A 92 -7.88 -12.83 26.98
N PHE A 93 -7.91 -11.52 27.33
CA PHE A 93 -7.87 -11.05 28.71
C PHE A 93 -9.17 -11.31 29.48
N ASP A 94 -10.30 -11.48 28.79
CA ASP A 94 -11.60 -11.78 29.39
C ASP A 94 -12.21 -13.02 28.70
N GLU A 95 -12.53 -14.04 29.51
CA GLU A 95 -13.11 -15.30 29.03
C GLU A 95 -14.40 -15.07 28.22
N ASN A 96 -15.20 -14.07 28.61
CA ASN A 96 -16.48 -13.76 27.96
C ASN A 96 -16.32 -13.28 26.53
N PHE A 97 -15.14 -12.81 26.12
CA PHE A 97 -14.89 -12.27 24.76
C PHE A 97 -14.09 -13.23 23.87
N LYS A 98 -13.61 -14.37 24.37
CA LYS A 98 -12.82 -15.32 23.56
C LYS A 98 -13.54 -15.83 22.31
N PHE A 99 -14.86 -15.94 22.34
CA PHE A 99 -15.65 -16.35 21.18
C PHE A 99 -15.59 -15.36 20.01
N LEU A 100 -15.21 -14.09 20.26
CA LEU A 100 -15.04 -13.06 19.24
C LEU A 100 -13.69 -13.14 18.52
N ILE A 101 -12.72 -13.91 19.00
CA ILE A 101 -11.38 -14.03 18.42
C ILE A 101 -11.42 -14.38 16.92
N PRO A 102 -12.16 -15.39 16.45
CA PRO A 102 -12.25 -15.69 15.02
C PRO A 102 -12.83 -14.51 14.21
N ILE A 103 -13.80 -13.80 14.79
CA ILE A 103 -14.42 -12.63 14.15
C ILE A 103 -13.42 -11.48 14.06
N ALA A 104 -12.60 -11.24 15.08
CA ALA A 104 -11.56 -10.20 15.06
C ALA A 104 -10.47 -10.53 14.04
N ILE A 105 -10.02 -11.79 13.97
CA ILE A 105 -8.96 -12.20 13.05
C ILE A 105 -9.42 -12.15 11.58
N LEU A 106 -10.65 -12.55 11.27
CA LEU A 106 -11.13 -12.65 9.90
C LEU A 106 -12.01 -11.46 9.50
N GLY A 107 -12.92 -11.02 10.36
CA GLY A 107 -13.89 -9.98 10.05
C GLY A 107 -13.24 -8.62 9.81
N LEU A 108 -12.23 -8.27 10.63
CA LEU A 108 -11.51 -7.00 10.47
C LEU A 108 -10.78 -6.91 9.12
N PRO A 109 -9.95 -7.90 8.72
CA PRO A 109 -9.32 -7.89 7.39
C PRO A 109 -10.32 -7.91 6.23
N ILE A 110 -11.42 -8.68 6.35
CA ILE A 110 -12.47 -8.72 5.34
C ILE A 110 -13.11 -7.34 5.16
N PHE A 111 -13.42 -6.65 6.25
CA PHE A 111 -14.00 -5.31 6.21
C PHE A 111 -12.97 -4.27 5.68
N LEU A 112 -11.78 -4.23 6.26
CA LEU A 112 -10.76 -3.25 5.88
C LEU A 112 -10.22 -3.46 4.45
N GLY A 113 -10.21 -4.69 3.97
CA GLY A 113 -9.86 -5.03 2.60
C GLY A 113 -10.75 -4.36 1.56
N LEU A 114 -12.01 -4.05 1.90
CA LEU A 114 -12.93 -3.35 1.01
C LEU A 114 -12.39 -2.01 0.52
N PHE A 115 -11.67 -1.26 1.37
CA PHE A 115 -11.06 0.01 0.99
C PHE A 115 -10.06 -0.16 -0.17
N PHE A 116 -9.23 -1.18 -0.13
CA PHE A 116 -8.29 -1.49 -1.22
C PHE A 116 -9.01 -2.03 -2.47
N GLY A 117 -10.06 -2.82 -2.27
CA GLY A 117 -10.93 -3.27 -3.34
C GLY A 117 -11.57 -2.10 -4.10
N PHE A 118 -12.15 -1.15 -3.38
CA PHE A 118 -12.74 0.06 -3.98
C PHE A 118 -11.69 0.99 -4.59
N ALA A 119 -10.51 1.16 -3.95
CA ALA A 119 -9.41 1.92 -4.55
C ALA A 119 -9.10 1.40 -5.95
N ASN A 120 -8.90 0.09 -6.06
CA ASN A 120 -8.50 -0.54 -7.32
C ASN A 120 -9.66 -0.61 -8.34
N LEU A 121 -10.90 -0.75 -7.87
CA LEU A 121 -12.10 -0.70 -8.72
C LEU A 121 -12.26 0.67 -9.41
N ILE A 122 -12.08 1.76 -8.65
CA ILE A 122 -12.29 3.13 -9.12
C ILE A 122 -11.23 3.52 -10.14
N VAL A 123 -9.95 3.28 -9.84
CA VAL A 123 -8.85 3.77 -10.69
C VAL A 123 -8.36 2.73 -11.71
N GLY A 124 -8.51 1.45 -11.42
CA GLY A 124 -8.01 0.36 -12.25
C GLY A 124 -8.38 0.46 -13.73
N PRO A 125 -9.63 0.83 -14.10
CA PRO A 125 -10.04 1.00 -15.50
C PRO A 125 -9.25 2.08 -16.26
N PHE A 126 -8.70 3.06 -15.58
CA PHE A 126 -8.02 4.23 -16.16
C PHE A 126 -6.50 4.09 -16.19
N LEU A 127 -5.93 3.08 -15.52
CA LEU A 127 -4.50 2.91 -15.41
C LEU A 127 -3.84 2.58 -16.75
N LYS A 128 -2.73 3.27 -17.01
CA LYS A 128 -1.85 3.08 -18.17
C LYS A 128 -0.40 3.03 -17.69
N ASN A 129 0.52 2.59 -18.56
CA ASN A 129 1.95 2.57 -18.23
C ASN A 129 2.56 3.98 -18.38
N ASN A 130 2.21 4.89 -17.47
CA ASN A 130 2.73 6.25 -17.42
C ASN A 130 2.72 6.81 -16.00
N PHE A 131 3.41 7.93 -15.79
CA PHE A 131 3.54 8.57 -14.47
C PHE A 131 2.20 9.05 -13.91
N ILE A 132 1.31 9.58 -14.74
CA ILE A 132 -0.03 10.04 -14.31
C ILE A 132 -0.81 8.88 -13.68
N SER A 133 -0.69 7.67 -14.24
CA SER A 133 -1.35 6.49 -13.68
C SER A 133 -0.71 6.02 -12.36
N ILE A 134 0.59 6.25 -12.15
CA ILE A 134 1.24 6.03 -10.86
C ILE A 134 0.63 6.99 -9.83
N LEU A 135 0.53 8.28 -10.16
CA LEU A 135 -0.09 9.27 -9.27
C LEU A 135 -1.55 8.93 -8.96
N LEU A 136 -2.33 8.57 -9.98
CA LEU A 136 -3.74 8.20 -9.81
C LEU A 136 -3.91 6.97 -8.89
N PHE A 137 -3.10 5.94 -9.09
CA PHE A 137 -3.09 4.74 -8.26
C PHE A 137 -2.69 5.06 -6.81
N SER A 138 -1.60 5.79 -6.63
CA SER A 138 -1.12 6.20 -5.30
C SER A 138 -2.12 7.09 -4.56
N SER A 139 -2.73 8.05 -5.27
CA SER A 139 -3.74 8.94 -4.71
C SER A 139 -5.01 8.18 -4.28
N SER A 140 -5.42 7.18 -5.05
CA SER A 140 -6.57 6.36 -4.69
C SER A 140 -6.32 5.54 -3.42
N LEU A 141 -5.14 4.93 -3.29
CA LEU A 141 -4.76 4.19 -2.09
C LEU A 141 -4.66 5.12 -0.87
N ALA A 142 -3.98 6.26 -1.02
CA ALA A 142 -3.84 7.24 0.06
C ALA A 142 -5.20 7.84 0.48
N PHE A 143 -6.10 8.06 -0.46
CA PHE A 143 -7.45 8.54 -0.18
C PHE A 143 -8.27 7.49 0.59
N MET A 144 -8.15 6.22 0.24
CA MET A 144 -8.82 5.15 0.98
C MET A 144 -8.23 4.96 2.38
N ASP A 145 -6.92 5.17 2.56
CA ASP A 145 -6.30 5.23 3.88
C ASP A 145 -6.84 6.39 4.72
N TYR A 146 -7.02 7.56 4.12
CA TYR A 146 -7.66 8.70 4.77
C TYR A 146 -9.12 8.40 5.16
N LEU A 147 -9.91 7.84 4.23
CA LEU A 147 -11.30 7.49 4.50
C LEU A 147 -11.42 6.48 5.65
N ARG A 148 -10.64 5.40 5.63
CA ARG A 148 -10.69 4.39 6.70
C ARG A 148 -10.23 4.93 8.06
N ALA A 149 -9.38 5.96 8.07
CA ALA A 149 -8.97 6.63 9.29
C ALA A 149 -10.04 7.61 9.85
N LYS A 150 -11.09 7.92 9.08
CA LYS A 150 -12.15 8.87 9.43
C LYS A 150 -13.53 8.25 9.53
N ILE A 151 -13.82 7.22 8.73
CA ILE A 151 -15.14 6.55 8.69
C ILE A 151 -15.33 5.71 9.96
N LEU A 152 -16.58 5.67 10.45
CA LEU A 152 -16.97 5.04 11.70
C LEU A 152 -16.18 5.64 12.88
N THR A 153 -15.53 4.78 13.68
CA THR A 153 -14.66 5.22 14.78
C THR A 153 -13.24 5.57 14.32
N GLY A 154 -12.94 5.34 13.03
CA GLY A 154 -11.61 5.48 12.44
C GLY A 154 -10.66 4.32 12.78
N PHE A 155 -9.91 3.88 11.77
CA PHE A 155 -8.88 2.85 11.95
C PHE A 155 -7.59 3.25 11.22
N PRO A 156 -6.74 4.13 11.83
CA PRO A 156 -5.54 4.68 11.21
C PRO A 156 -4.31 3.77 11.31
N TRP A 157 -4.47 2.47 11.61
CA TRP A 157 -3.36 1.53 11.72
C TRP A 157 -2.85 1.09 10.36
N ASN A 158 -1.59 0.70 10.30
CA ASN A 158 -0.94 0.17 9.10
C ASN A 158 -1.04 1.10 7.88
N ILE A 159 -0.83 2.41 8.08
CA ILE A 159 -0.69 3.42 7.03
C ILE A 159 0.78 3.44 6.58
N TRP A 160 1.04 3.58 5.28
CA TRP A 160 2.39 3.45 4.69
C TRP A 160 3.42 4.44 5.23
N ALA A 161 2.98 5.58 5.74
CA ALA A 161 3.84 6.53 6.46
C ALA A 161 4.55 5.87 7.66
N TYR A 162 3.90 4.91 8.34
CA TYR A 162 4.48 4.21 9.48
C TYR A 162 5.63 3.27 9.13
N THR A 163 5.79 2.89 7.85
CA THR A 163 6.95 2.10 7.43
C THR A 163 8.28 2.85 7.55
N TRP A 164 8.23 4.16 7.80
CA TRP A 164 9.37 5.04 8.04
C TRP A 164 9.57 5.39 9.52
N SER A 165 8.77 4.82 10.44
CA SER A 165 8.81 5.16 11.89
C SER A 165 10.16 4.89 12.56
N TRP A 166 10.98 4.00 11.99
CA TRP A 166 12.34 3.72 12.46
C TRP A 166 13.40 4.77 12.02
N LYS A 167 13.00 5.76 11.21
CA LYS A 167 13.83 6.86 10.70
C LYS A 167 13.18 8.21 11.04
N PRO A 168 13.35 8.71 12.27
CA PRO A 168 12.73 9.96 12.72
C PRO A 168 13.13 11.16 11.86
N GLU A 169 14.28 11.12 11.18
CA GLU A 169 14.73 12.17 10.27
C GLU A 169 13.75 12.34 9.09
N ILE A 170 13.24 11.23 8.53
CA ILE A 170 12.28 11.27 7.42
C ILE A 170 10.92 11.80 7.89
N LEU A 171 10.56 11.56 9.14
CA LEU A 171 9.27 11.97 9.70
C LEU A 171 9.17 13.46 10.01
N GLN A 172 10.29 14.21 10.02
CA GLN A 172 10.26 15.66 10.33
C GLN A 172 9.39 16.45 9.35
N SER A 173 9.26 16.00 8.10
CA SER A 173 8.37 16.62 7.12
C SER A 173 6.88 16.57 7.48
N LEU A 174 6.45 15.67 8.38
CA LEU A 174 5.06 15.57 8.83
C LEU A 174 4.55 16.89 9.41
N PHE A 175 5.42 17.67 10.03
CA PHE A 175 5.08 18.97 10.59
C PHE A 175 4.57 19.95 9.52
N TYR A 176 5.13 19.90 8.29
CA TYR A 176 4.81 20.84 7.22
C TYR A 176 3.68 20.35 6.31
N ILE A 177 3.72 19.07 5.94
CA ILE A 177 2.80 18.53 4.92
C ILE A 177 1.64 17.71 5.51
N GLY A 178 1.73 17.37 6.79
CA GLY A 178 0.78 16.51 7.47
C GLY A 178 0.92 15.02 7.14
N PHE A 179 0.29 14.18 7.95
CA PHE A 179 0.47 12.73 7.94
C PHE A 179 -0.04 12.07 6.64
N PHE A 180 -1.23 12.42 6.17
CA PHE A 180 -1.82 11.79 4.98
C PHE A 180 -1.18 12.24 3.67
N SER A 181 -0.67 13.47 3.61
CA SER A 181 0.12 13.92 2.46
C SER A 181 1.46 13.19 2.39
N PHE A 182 2.09 12.96 3.54
CA PHE A 182 3.30 12.14 3.61
C PHE A 182 3.01 10.68 3.24
N ASN A 183 1.87 10.12 3.65
CA ASN A 183 1.44 8.79 3.24
C ASN A 183 1.33 8.67 1.71
N LEU A 184 0.74 9.66 1.04
CA LEU A 184 0.70 9.71 -0.42
C LEU A 184 2.11 9.71 -1.03
N LEU A 185 3.02 10.53 -0.50
CA LEU A 185 4.40 10.57 -0.97
C LEU A 185 5.10 9.22 -0.80
N CYS A 186 4.89 8.52 0.32
CA CYS A 186 5.43 7.18 0.54
C CYS A 186 4.96 6.19 -0.54
N ILE A 187 3.65 6.17 -0.87
CA ILE A 187 3.11 5.28 -1.90
C ILE A 187 3.68 5.62 -3.28
N VAL A 188 3.78 6.91 -3.63
CA VAL A 188 4.40 7.36 -4.88
C VAL A 188 5.85 6.92 -4.96
N PHE A 189 6.59 7.05 -3.85
CA PHE A 189 7.99 6.63 -3.78
C PHE A 189 8.14 5.11 -3.95
N TYR A 190 7.31 4.30 -3.30
CA TYR A 190 7.31 2.85 -3.49
C TYR A 190 6.92 2.43 -4.90
N CYS A 191 6.10 3.21 -5.60
CA CYS A 191 5.77 2.98 -7.01
C CYS A 191 6.87 3.45 -7.99
N SER A 192 7.89 4.20 -7.52
CA SER A 192 8.89 4.83 -8.40
C SER A 192 9.67 3.86 -9.31
N PRO A 193 9.94 2.58 -8.95
CA PRO A 193 10.59 1.62 -9.85
C PRO A 193 9.82 1.37 -11.15
N LEU A 194 8.50 1.63 -11.19
CA LEU A 194 7.71 1.55 -12.42
C LEU A 194 8.21 2.51 -13.50
N LEU A 195 8.80 3.65 -13.11
CA LEU A 195 9.35 4.63 -14.04
C LEU A 195 10.51 4.04 -14.87
N ILE A 196 11.31 3.16 -14.27
CA ILE A 196 12.36 2.41 -14.97
C ILE A 196 11.73 1.43 -15.97
N ILE A 197 10.69 0.70 -15.52
CA ILE A 197 10.01 -0.32 -16.34
C ILE A 197 9.35 0.31 -17.57
N PHE A 198 8.82 1.54 -17.46
CA PHE A 198 8.16 2.24 -18.58
C PHE A 198 9.12 2.82 -19.63
N LYS A 199 10.44 2.82 -19.38
CA LYS A 199 11.53 3.15 -20.35
C LYS A 199 11.39 4.46 -21.13
N LYS A 200 10.77 5.49 -20.56
CA LYS A 200 10.68 6.83 -21.18
C LYS A 200 11.76 7.74 -20.61
N LYS A 201 12.43 8.57 -21.42
CA LYS A 201 13.49 9.49 -20.96
C LYS A 201 13.02 10.40 -19.82
N ILE A 202 11.82 10.97 -19.91
CA ILE A 202 11.24 11.80 -18.85
C ILE A 202 11.06 11.05 -17.51
N ASN A 203 10.88 9.75 -17.55
CA ASN A 203 10.69 8.95 -16.34
C ASN A 203 11.95 8.88 -15.48
N TYR A 204 13.14 8.89 -16.09
CA TYR A 204 14.40 8.91 -15.32
C TYR A 204 14.59 10.24 -14.60
N PHE A 205 14.17 11.35 -15.23
CA PHE A 205 14.15 12.66 -14.57
C PHE A 205 13.17 12.68 -13.39
N LEU A 206 11.96 12.13 -13.57
CA LEU A 206 10.97 12.02 -12.50
C LEU A 206 11.46 11.13 -11.36
N LEU A 207 12.08 10.00 -11.66
CA LEU A 207 12.68 9.12 -10.66
C LEU A 207 13.75 9.85 -9.84
N PHE A 208 14.65 10.56 -10.51
CA PHE A 208 15.67 11.38 -9.86
C PHE A 208 15.04 12.43 -8.94
N PHE A 209 14.01 13.13 -9.42
CA PHE A 209 13.33 14.17 -8.65
C PHE A 209 12.63 13.62 -7.40
N ILE A 210 11.91 12.49 -7.53
CA ILE A 210 11.26 11.81 -6.39
C ILE A 210 12.31 11.36 -5.37
N SER A 211 13.42 10.78 -5.83
CA SER A 211 14.51 10.36 -4.94
C SER A 211 15.16 11.54 -4.25
N LEU A 212 15.32 12.67 -4.95
CA LEU A 212 15.86 13.91 -4.39
C LEU A 212 14.97 14.48 -3.28
N ILE A 213 13.64 14.42 -3.44
CA ILE A 213 12.70 14.85 -2.39
C ILE A 213 12.88 14.01 -1.12
N PHE A 214 12.96 12.68 -1.22
CA PHE A 214 13.15 11.81 -0.04
C PHE A 214 14.53 12.00 0.59
N PHE A 215 15.57 12.10 -0.20
CA PHE A 215 16.93 12.33 0.29
C PHE A 215 17.08 13.72 0.94
N GLY A 216 16.52 14.76 0.30
CA GLY A 216 16.48 16.12 0.85
C GLY A 216 15.72 16.19 2.16
N ASN A 217 14.57 15.49 2.24
CA ASN A 217 13.80 15.38 3.48
C ASN A 217 14.63 14.72 4.61
N TYR A 218 15.39 13.67 4.30
CA TYR A 218 16.26 13.01 5.27
C TYR A 218 17.34 13.98 5.80
N ILE A 219 18.05 14.68 4.91
CA ILE A 219 19.09 15.65 5.29
C ILE A 219 18.51 16.77 6.15
N TYR A 220 17.37 17.31 5.74
CA TYR A 220 16.67 18.36 6.45
C TYR A 220 16.28 17.92 7.86
N GLY A 221 15.66 16.75 7.99
CA GLY A 221 15.24 16.21 9.29
C GLY A 221 16.42 15.88 10.20
N ALA A 222 17.52 15.35 9.65
CA ALA A 222 18.74 15.12 10.41
C ALA A 222 19.32 16.44 10.96
N SER A 223 19.27 17.52 10.17
CA SER A 223 19.69 18.86 10.61
C SER A 223 18.83 19.38 11.76
N ILE A 224 17.49 19.25 11.67
CA ILE A 224 16.56 19.68 12.72
C ILE A 224 16.83 18.92 14.03
N ILE A 225 16.93 17.59 13.97
CA ILE A 225 17.17 16.76 15.16
C ILE A 225 18.50 17.15 15.81
N LYS A 226 19.55 17.33 15.02
CA LYS A 226 20.86 17.73 15.53
C LYS A 226 20.82 19.10 16.22
N ASN A 227 20.10 20.06 15.67
CA ASN A 227 19.97 21.39 16.24
C ASN A 227 19.16 21.39 17.54
N ASN A 228 18.05 20.65 17.59
CA ASN A 228 17.18 20.57 18.77
C ASN A 228 17.83 19.81 19.93
N ASN A 229 18.66 18.81 19.66
CA ASN A 229 19.39 18.10 20.71
C ASN A 229 20.38 18.99 21.52
N LYS A 230 20.71 20.19 21.01
CA LYS A 230 21.48 21.17 21.75
C LYS A 230 20.69 21.85 22.89
N TYR A 231 19.35 21.83 22.79
CA TYR A 231 18.48 22.44 23.81
C TYR A 231 17.99 21.44 24.87
N LEU A 232 18.25 20.13 24.64
CA LEU A 232 17.87 19.05 25.59
C LEU A 232 19.01 18.63 26.51
N LYS A 233 20.14 19.32 26.47
CA LYS A 233 21.27 19.23 27.40
C LYS A 233 21.24 20.43 28.35
#